data_30ad6a9d7cfab35119321788ab9add97
#
_entry.id   30ad6a9d7cfab35119321788ab9add97
#
_cell.length_a   1.000
_cell.length_b   1.000
_cell.length_c   1.000
_cell.angle_alpha   90.00
_cell.angle_beta   90.00
_cell.angle_gamma   90.00
#
_symmetry.space_group_name_H-M   'P 1'
#
loop_
_entity.id
_entity.type
_entity.pdbx_description
1 polymer ?
#
loop_
_entity_poly.entity_id
_entity_poly.type
_entity_poly.pdbx_seq_one_letter_code
_entity_poly.pdbx_strand_id
1 'polypeptide(L)'
;MVAQVVKKDGKAEPFQRLKIVKSCTAAGAPADVAASIADDIEKSARDQMPTSEIRAMVLEKLGKIRPEWAKNWEKYEQTKGKK
;
A
#
# COMPACT_ATOMS: atom_id res chain seq x y z
N MET A 1 -9.43 -7.82 -15.10
CA MET A 1 -9.63 -6.37 -15.20
C MET A 1 -8.90 -5.68 -14.06
N VAL A 2 -8.15 -4.63 -14.36
CA VAL A 2 -7.34 -3.95 -13.35
C VAL A 2 -8.14 -2.78 -12.78
N ALA A 3 -8.29 -2.75 -11.45
CA ALA A 3 -8.95 -1.65 -10.77
C ALA A 3 -8.06 -0.41 -10.87
N GLN A 4 -8.67 0.75 -10.90
CA GLN A 4 -7.94 2.00 -10.89
C GLN A 4 -8.02 2.66 -9.52
N VAL A 5 -6.97 3.36 -9.16
CA VAL A 5 -6.93 4.12 -7.91
C VAL A 5 -6.94 5.60 -8.23
N VAL A 6 -7.49 6.40 -7.32
CA VAL A 6 -7.58 7.84 -7.51
C VAL A 6 -6.65 8.53 -6.52
N LYS A 7 -5.78 9.37 -7.05
CA LYS A 7 -4.86 10.15 -6.23
C LYS A 7 -5.53 11.38 -5.66
N LYS A 8 -4.83 12.04 -4.74
CA LYS A 8 -5.34 13.27 -4.12
C LYS A 8 -5.68 14.34 -5.13
N ASP A 9 -4.93 14.40 -6.22
CA ASP A 9 -5.15 15.42 -7.25
C ASP A 9 -6.24 15.03 -8.24
N GLY A 10 -6.91 13.92 -8.01
CA GLY A 10 -8.00 13.45 -8.85
C GLY A 10 -7.59 12.60 -10.02
N LYS A 11 -6.31 12.36 -10.19
CA LYS A 11 -5.83 11.53 -11.30
C LYS A 11 -6.03 10.05 -11.01
N ALA A 12 -6.50 9.32 -11.99
CA ALA A 12 -6.67 7.88 -11.87
C ALA A 12 -5.44 7.16 -12.39
N GLU A 13 -5.05 6.11 -11.70
CA GLU A 13 -3.93 5.26 -12.11
C GLU A 13 -4.33 3.80 -11.97
N PRO A 14 -3.74 2.90 -12.77
CA PRO A 14 -4.00 1.48 -12.57
C PRO A 14 -3.42 1.03 -11.23
N PHE A 15 -4.13 0.13 -10.57
CA PHE A 15 -3.65 -0.46 -9.32
C PHE A 15 -2.41 -1.29 -9.62
N GLN A 16 -1.35 -1.07 -8.86
CA GLN A 16 -0.08 -1.81 -9.05
C GLN A 16 0.32 -2.47 -7.76
N ARG A 17 0.16 -3.80 -7.71
CA ARG A 17 0.49 -4.54 -6.50
C ARG A 17 1.99 -4.49 -6.20
N LEU A 18 2.83 -4.38 -7.24
CA LEU A 18 4.27 -4.31 -7.05
C LEU A 18 4.69 -3.12 -6.20
N LYS A 19 3.98 -2.00 -6.33
CA LYS A 19 4.28 -0.83 -5.51
C LYS A 19 4.03 -1.12 -4.04
N ILE A 20 2.96 -1.85 -3.76
CA ILE A 20 2.64 -2.23 -2.38
C ILE A 20 3.69 -3.18 -1.84
N VAL A 21 4.08 -4.19 -2.64
CA VAL A 21 5.11 -5.14 -2.23
C VAL A 21 6.41 -4.42 -1.91
N LYS A 22 6.82 -3.50 -2.79
CA LYS A 22 8.07 -2.75 -2.59
C LYS A 22 8.02 -1.90 -1.33
N SER A 23 6.91 -1.20 -1.10
CA SER A 23 6.80 -0.34 0.07
C SER A 23 6.77 -1.15 1.35
N CYS A 24 6.11 -2.30 1.35
CA CYS A 24 6.05 -3.16 2.52
C CYS A 24 7.43 -3.75 2.83
N THR A 25 8.17 -4.18 1.80
CA THR A 25 9.51 -4.71 2.04
C THR A 25 10.47 -3.61 2.49
N ALA A 26 10.28 -2.39 2.01
CA ALA A 26 11.06 -1.25 2.49
C ALA A 26 10.80 -0.97 3.96
N ALA A 27 9.60 -1.29 4.44
CA ALA A 27 9.25 -1.14 5.84
C ALA A 27 9.81 -2.25 6.73
N GLY A 28 10.36 -3.29 6.12
CA GLY A 28 10.96 -4.40 6.86
C GLY A 28 10.22 -5.72 6.75
N ALA A 29 9.07 -5.74 6.08
CA ALA A 29 8.31 -6.98 5.96
C ALA A 29 8.99 -7.95 4.98
N PRO A 30 8.96 -9.27 5.27
CA PRO A 30 9.47 -10.24 4.31
C PRO A 30 8.67 -10.21 3.01
N ALA A 31 9.29 -10.68 1.94
CA ALA A 31 8.65 -10.64 0.63
C ALA A 31 7.32 -11.39 0.60
N ASP A 32 7.24 -12.54 1.28
CA ASP A 32 6.01 -13.31 1.30
C ASP A 32 4.89 -12.59 2.06
N VAL A 33 5.22 -11.91 3.14
CA VAL A 33 4.25 -11.10 3.88
C VAL A 33 3.80 -9.92 3.01
N ALA A 34 4.74 -9.25 2.38
CA ALA A 34 4.43 -8.12 1.51
C ALA A 34 3.53 -8.55 0.36
N ALA A 35 3.80 -9.68 -0.24
CA ALA A 35 2.98 -10.21 -1.33
C ALA A 35 1.57 -10.55 -0.83
N SER A 36 1.47 -11.12 0.37
CA SER A 36 0.17 -11.46 0.96
C SER A 36 -0.66 -10.22 1.18
N ILE A 37 -0.04 -9.16 1.71
CA ILE A 37 -0.73 -7.90 1.93
C ILE A 37 -1.21 -7.32 0.60
N ALA A 38 -0.34 -7.33 -0.40
CA ALA A 38 -0.70 -6.82 -1.72
C ALA A 38 -1.86 -7.61 -2.32
N ASP A 39 -1.86 -8.93 -2.16
CA ASP A 39 -2.95 -9.78 -2.64
C ASP A 39 -4.27 -9.42 -1.97
N ASP A 40 -4.23 -9.25 -0.65
CA ASP A 40 -5.44 -8.91 0.10
C ASP A 40 -6.02 -7.58 -0.36
N ILE A 41 -5.15 -6.59 -0.57
CA ILE A 41 -5.59 -5.28 -1.02
C ILE A 41 -6.13 -5.37 -2.44
N GLU A 42 -5.47 -6.14 -3.30
CA GLU A 42 -5.92 -6.31 -4.66
C GLU A 42 -7.31 -6.93 -4.71
N LYS A 43 -7.57 -7.91 -3.86
CA LYS A 43 -8.88 -8.55 -3.78
C LYS A 43 -9.96 -7.59 -3.30
N SER A 44 -9.58 -6.65 -2.45
CA SER A 44 -10.51 -5.66 -1.92
C SER A 44 -10.62 -4.43 -2.81
N ALA A 45 -9.69 -4.25 -3.75
CA ALA A 45 -9.65 -3.07 -4.58
C ALA A 45 -10.87 -3.00 -5.49
N ARG A 46 -11.42 -1.82 -5.60
CA ARG A 46 -12.53 -1.54 -6.50
C ARG A 46 -12.14 -0.39 -7.39
N ASP A 47 -12.87 -0.26 -8.49
CA ASP A 47 -12.58 0.80 -9.44
C ASP A 47 -12.69 2.17 -8.79
N GLN A 48 -11.73 3.04 -9.09
CA GLN A 48 -11.66 4.40 -8.57
C GLN A 48 -11.52 4.48 -7.06
N MET A 49 -10.85 3.49 -6.47
CA MET A 49 -10.57 3.47 -5.04
C MET A 49 -9.55 4.55 -4.69
N PRO A 50 -9.82 5.40 -3.68
CA PRO A 50 -8.83 6.42 -3.29
C PRO A 50 -7.55 5.80 -2.74
N THR A 51 -6.42 6.44 -3.06
CA THR A 51 -5.13 5.94 -2.56
C THR A 51 -5.06 6.00 -1.04
N SER A 52 -5.75 6.97 -0.42
CA SER A 52 -5.78 7.06 1.04
C SER A 52 -6.37 5.81 1.68
N GLU A 53 -7.35 5.22 1.02
CA GLU A 53 -7.96 3.98 1.50
C GLU A 53 -7.00 2.82 1.41
N ILE A 54 -6.25 2.74 0.33
CA ILE A 54 -5.22 1.72 0.16
C ILE A 54 -4.16 1.85 1.24
N ARG A 55 -3.71 3.07 1.51
CA ARG A 55 -2.71 3.32 2.53
C ARG A 55 -3.21 2.89 3.91
N ALA A 56 -4.46 3.18 4.21
CA ALA A 56 -5.04 2.76 5.48
C ALA A 56 -5.05 1.25 5.62
N MET A 57 -5.37 0.54 4.53
CA MET A 57 -5.37 -0.91 4.55
C MET A 57 -3.97 -1.48 4.75
N VAL A 58 -2.98 -0.91 4.09
CA VAL A 58 -1.59 -1.35 4.26
C VAL A 58 -1.16 -1.17 5.71
N LEU A 59 -1.42 0.01 6.27
CA LEU A 59 -1.06 0.30 7.64
C LEU A 59 -1.74 -0.66 8.62
N GLU A 60 -3.01 -0.92 8.40
CA GLU A 60 -3.76 -1.82 9.28
C GLU A 60 -3.16 -3.23 9.25
N LYS A 61 -2.88 -3.72 8.05
CA LYS A 61 -2.35 -5.08 7.92
C LYS A 61 -0.95 -5.20 8.50
N LEU A 62 -0.09 -4.23 8.22
CA LEU A 62 1.25 -4.22 8.79
C LEU A 62 1.21 -4.10 10.30
N GLY A 63 0.35 -3.25 10.82
CA GLY A 63 0.21 -3.05 12.26
C GLY A 63 -0.29 -4.28 12.98
N LYS A 64 -1.10 -5.10 12.33
CA LYS A 64 -1.58 -6.34 12.93
C LYS A 64 -0.47 -7.37 13.06
N ILE A 65 0.46 -7.38 12.12
CA ILE A 65 1.56 -8.33 12.12
C ILE A 65 2.69 -7.80 13.00
N ARG A 66 3.10 -6.57 12.76
CA ARG A 66 4.12 -5.89 13.56
C ARG A 66 3.89 -4.38 13.51
N PRO A 67 3.59 -3.76 14.64
CA PRO A 67 3.38 -2.29 14.67
C PRO A 67 4.58 -1.52 14.16
N GLU A 68 5.78 -2.06 14.37
CA GLU A 68 7.02 -1.42 13.89
C GLU A 68 7.02 -1.25 12.38
N TRP A 69 6.51 -2.25 11.67
CA TRP A 69 6.44 -2.18 10.21
C TRP A 69 5.51 -1.07 9.74
N ALA A 70 4.40 -0.89 10.44
CA ALA A 70 3.47 0.18 10.10
C ALA A 70 4.14 1.54 10.25
N LYS A 71 4.89 1.75 11.32
CA LYS A 71 5.62 2.99 11.52
C LYS A 71 6.68 3.21 10.45
N ASN A 72 7.41 2.15 10.11
CA ASN A 72 8.43 2.23 9.08
C ASN A 72 7.81 2.55 7.72
N TRP A 73 6.67 1.95 7.44
CA TRP A 73 5.98 2.19 6.18
C TRP A 73 5.53 3.64 6.06
N GLU A 74 5.02 4.20 7.16
CA GLU A 74 4.63 5.61 7.18
C GLU A 74 5.80 6.52 6.88
N LYS A 75 6.94 6.25 7.50
CA LYS A 75 8.15 7.03 7.26
C LYS A 75 8.61 6.92 5.82
N TYR A 76 8.56 5.72 5.28
CA TYR A 76 8.94 5.49 3.90
C TYR A 76 8.06 6.29 2.95
N GLU A 77 6.75 6.26 3.17
CA GLU A 77 5.82 6.98 2.30
C GLU A 77 5.99 8.49 2.42
N GLN A 78 6.25 8.99 3.62
CA GLN A 78 6.50 10.41 3.81
C GLN A 78 7.76 10.85 3.09
N THR A 79 8.82 10.06 3.21
CA THR A 79 10.08 10.36 2.54
C THR A 79 9.92 10.32 1.03
N LYS A 80 9.20 9.32 0.55
CA LYS A 80 8.97 9.15 -0.88
C LYS A 80 8.19 10.32 -1.46
N GLY A 81 7.24 10.85 -0.69
CA GLY A 81 6.42 11.96 -1.13
C GLY A 81 7.12 13.30 -1.10
N LYS A 82 8.25 13.38 -0.43
CA LYS A 82 9.01 14.63 -0.36
C LYS A 82 10.05 14.66 -1.46
N LYS A 83 10.18 15.80 -2.02
CA LYS A 83 11.18 16.03 -3.05
C LYS A 83 12.24 16.95 -2.56
#